data_b8b41661477448dd93bb0b04ecae95c6
#
_entry.id   b8b41661477448dd93bb0b04ecae95c6
#
_cell.length_a   1.000
_cell.length_b   1.000
_cell.length_c   1.000
_cell.angle_alpha   90.00
_cell.angle_beta   90.00
_cell.angle_gamma   90.00
#
_symmetry.space_group_name_H-M   'P 1'
#
loop_
_entity.id
_entity.type
_entity.pdbx_description
1 polymer ?
#
loop_
_entity_poly.entity_id
_entity_poly.type
_entity_poly.pdbx_seq_one_letter_code
_entity_poly.pdbx_strand_id
1 'polypeptide(L)'
;LRNHPDWFPALILFEVLSGGFGSRLTEEIREKRGLTYSVSAYPLPMENAGLILGSVSTKNSKVRETVLLLKKVWKEFSVNGPTKEEVENAKSYLKGSYGLQFTNSRSIAGLLVALQRYKLGVDYLTERSKLIEDVTLSDLKRVAKQLFNDEKLMFAIIGTPENIKSSISIPALD
;
A
#
# COMPACT_ATOMS: atom_id res chain seq x y z
N LEU A 1 -9.04 -1.73 -9.33
CA LEU A 1 -10.11 -2.69 -9.06
C LEU A 1 -9.52 -4.08 -8.86
N ARG A 2 -10.15 -4.96 -8.05
CA ARG A 2 -9.63 -6.31 -7.78
C ARG A 2 -9.61 -7.24 -9.00
N ASN A 3 -10.42 -6.99 -9.99
CA ASN A 3 -10.46 -7.70 -11.27
C ASN A 3 -9.60 -7.05 -12.36
N HIS A 4 -8.84 -5.99 -12.02
CA HIS A 4 -7.91 -5.36 -12.97
C HIS A 4 -6.63 -6.20 -13.12
N PRO A 5 -6.05 -6.33 -14.32
CA PRO A 5 -4.80 -7.06 -14.54
C PRO A 5 -3.65 -6.60 -13.62
N ASP A 6 -3.60 -5.31 -13.29
CA ASP A 6 -2.58 -4.74 -12.41
C ASP A 6 -2.85 -4.93 -10.92
N TRP A 7 -3.89 -5.68 -10.52
CA TRP A 7 -4.21 -5.89 -9.12
C TRP A 7 -3.08 -6.64 -8.37
N PHE A 8 -2.59 -7.74 -8.92
CA PHE A 8 -1.51 -8.51 -8.29
C PHE A 8 -0.16 -7.79 -8.32
N PRO A 9 0.24 -7.13 -9.42
CA PRO A 9 1.36 -6.21 -9.39
C PRO A 9 1.25 -5.14 -8.29
N ALA A 10 0.10 -4.48 -8.17
CA ALA A 10 -0.13 -3.49 -7.11
C ALA A 10 -0.02 -4.12 -5.71
N LEU A 11 -0.62 -5.30 -5.50
CA LEU A 11 -0.58 -5.99 -4.21
C LEU A 11 0.86 -6.30 -3.77
N ILE A 12 1.69 -6.80 -4.68
CA ILE A 12 3.11 -7.07 -4.42
C ILE A 12 3.86 -5.77 -4.11
N LEU A 13 3.62 -4.70 -4.88
CA LEU A 13 4.24 -3.40 -4.65
C LEU A 13 3.89 -2.83 -3.27
N PHE A 14 2.63 -2.97 -2.83
CA PHE A 14 2.24 -2.51 -1.49
C PHE A 14 2.82 -3.38 -0.38
N GLU A 15 3.00 -4.68 -0.62
CA GLU A 15 3.70 -5.54 0.33
C GLU A 15 5.15 -5.08 0.51
N VAL A 16 5.88 -4.82 -0.57
CA VAL A 16 7.25 -4.26 -0.52
C VAL A 16 7.30 -2.90 0.15
N LEU A 17 6.34 -2.02 -0.17
CA LEU A 17 6.34 -0.64 0.33
C LEU A 17 5.95 -0.56 1.81
N SER A 18 4.96 -1.36 2.25
CA SER A 18 4.27 -1.19 3.53
C SER A 18 3.77 -2.50 4.18
N GLY A 19 4.24 -3.66 3.75
CA GLY A 19 3.78 -4.98 4.21
C GLY A 19 4.26 -5.40 5.60
N GLY A 20 4.78 -4.50 6.44
CA GLY A 20 5.20 -4.80 7.80
C GLY A 20 6.69 -4.59 8.05
N PHE A 21 7.29 -5.41 8.91
CA PHE A 21 8.72 -5.35 9.20
C PHE A 21 9.55 -5.61 7.94
N GLY A 22 10.55 -4.75 7.69
CA GLY A 22 11.38 -4.82 6.50
C GLY A 22 10.79 -4.14 5.27
N SER A 23 9.55 -3.62 5.34
CA SER A 23 9.00 -2.79 4.26
C SER A 23 9.69 -1.43 4.21
N ARG A 24 9.76 -0.83 3.02
CA ARG A 24 10.50 0.42 2.81
C ARG A 24 10.03 1.58 3.69
N LEU A 25 8.72 1.73 3.88
CA LEU A 25 8.19 2.79 4.75
C LEU A 25 8.58 2.55 6.21
N THR A 26 8.48 1.31 6.69
CA THR A 26 8.87 0.97 8.06
C THR A 26 10.35 1.21 8.26
N GLU A 27 11.19 0.74 7.37
CA GLU A 27 12.64 0.90 7.47
C GLU A 27 13.05 2.38 7.42
N GLU A 28 12.55 3.14 6.46
CA GLU A 28 12.98 4.53 6.26
C GLU A 28 12.43 5.48 7.31
N ILE A 29 11.20 5.30 7.77
CA ILE A 29 10.52 6.28 8.63
C ILE A 29 10.61 5.89 10.10
N ARG A 30 10.46 4.59 10.40
CA ARG A 30 10.50 4.07 11.76
C ARG A 30 11.91 3.69 12.20
N GLU A 31 12.54 2.75 11.51
CA GLU A 31 13.80 2.15 11.98
C GLU A 31 15.00 3.11 11.86
N LYS A 32 15.17 3.74 10.70
CA LYS A 32 16.31 4.64 10.46
C LYS A 32 16.16 6.01 11.13
N ARG A 33 14.93 6.51 11.33
CA ARG A 33 14.70 7.90 11.78
C ARG A 33 13.86 8.05 13.03
N GLY A 34 13.21 7.00 13.50
CA GLY A 34 12.40 7.04 14.71
C GLY A 34 11.24 8.04 14.66
N LEU A 35 10.72 8.35 13.47
CA LEU A 35 9.70 9.38 13.30
C LEU A 35 8.31 8.90 13.69
N THR A 36 8.08 7.60 13.69
CA THR A 36 6.78 6.98 14.00
C THR A 36 6.93 5.59 14.60
N TYR A 37 5.91 5.12 15.31
CA TYR A 37 5.79 3.72 15.69
C TYR A 37 5.09 2.87 14.62
N SER A 38 4.23 3.50 13.81
CA SER A 38 3.57 2.79 12.71
C SER A 38 3.38 3.72 11.52
N VAL A 39 3.63 3.16 10.35
CA VAL A 39 3.34 3.76 9.05
C VAL A 39 2.72 2.68 8.17
N SER A 40 1.69 3.02 7.45
CA SER A 40 1.03 2.08 6.55
C SER A 40 0.58 2.76 5.26
N ALA A 41 0.54 1.98 4.19
CA ALA A 41 -0.09 2.33 2.93
C ALA A 41 -0.68 1.06 2.30
N TYR A 42 -1.88 1.15 1.75
CA TYR A 42 -2.56 0.01 1.15
C TYR A 42 -3.51 0.44 0.04
N PRO A 43 -3.75 -0.42 -0.95
CA PRO A 43 -4.76 -0.17 -1.96
C PRO A 43 -6.15 -0.42 -1.36
N LEU A 44 -7.05 0.53 -1.55
CA LEU A 44 -8.47 0.41 -1.21
C LEU A 44 -9.29 0.28 -2.50
N PRO A 45 -9.58 -0.94 -2.96
CA PRO A 45 -10.42 -1.13 -4.13
C PRO A 45 -11.88 -0.81 -3.78
N MET A 46 -12.50 0.02 -4.59
CA MET A 46 -13.93 0.31 -4.55
C MET A 46 -14.58 -0.27 -5.80
N GLU A 47 -15.91 -0.20 -5.91
CA GLU A 47 -16.62 -0.80 -7.03
C GLU A 47 -16.27 -0.16 -8.38
N ASN A 48 -16.22 1.16 -8.42
CA ASN A 48 -15.97 1.94 -9.65
C ASN A 48 -14.68 2.78 -9.60
N ALA A 49 -13.91 2.67 -8.53
CA ALA A 49 -12.68 3.42 -8.32
C ALA A 49 -11.68 2.64 -7.50
N GLY A 50 -10.44 3.10 -7.47
CA GLY A 50 -9.41 2.61 -6.57
C GLY A 50 -8.74 3.80 -5.89
N LEU A 51 -8.52 3.69 -4.60
CA LEU A 51 -7.76 4.65 -3.82
C LEU A 51 -6.50 3.98 -3.26
N ILE A 52 -5.53 4.79 -2.96
CA ILE A 52 -4.41 4.40 -2.10
C ILE A 52 -4.57 5.20 -0.82
N LEU A 53 -4.68 4.50 0.29
CA LEU A 53 -4.72 5.13 1.61
C LEU A 53 -3.44 4.82 2.36
N GLY A 54 -3.00 5.79 3.17
CA GLY A 54 -1.90 5.61 4.09
C GLY A 54 -2.18 6.34 5.39
N SER A 55 -1.54 5.91 6.44
CA SER A 55 -1.57 6.60 7.73
C SER A 55 -0.21 6.56 8.40
N VAL A 56 0.08 7.62 9.14
CA VAL A 56 1.27 7.76 9.97
C VAL A 56 0.95 8.65 11.15
N SER A 57 1.43 8.27 12.33
CA SER A 57 1.35 9.09 13.54
C SER A 57 2.74 9.54 13.93
N THR A 58 2.95 10.84 14.07
CA THR A 58 4.24 11.42 14.43
C THR A 58 4.07 12.61 15.36
N LYS A 59 5.14 13.08 15.99
CA LYS A 59 5.13 14.29 16.84
C LYS A 59 4.86 15.52 15.98
N ASN A 60 4.13 16.52 16.54
CA ASN A 60 3.82 17.77 15.84
C ASN A 60 5.06 18.45 15.24
N SER A 61 6.18 18.47 15.97
CA SER A 61 7.47 19.03 15.52
C SER A 61 8.13 18.23 14.38
N LYS A 62 7.69 16.99 14.13
CA LYS A 62 8.25 16.09 13.11
C LYS A 62 7.36 15.91 11.87
N VAL A 63 6.19 16.51 11.85
CA VAL A 63 5.21 16.35 10.75
C VAL A 63 5.83 16.74 9.40
N ARG A 64 6.47 17.91 9.32
CA ARG A 64 7.10 18.39 8.07
C ARG A 64 8.16 17.41 7.55
N GLU A 65 9.04 16.95 8.43
CA GLU A 65 10.09 15.98 8.10
C GLU A 65 9.48 14.67 7.58
N THR A 66 8.46 14.16 8.28
CA THR A 66 7.76 12.92 7.91
C THR A 66 7.09 13.03 6.54
N VAL A 67 6.38 14.13 6.26
CA VAL A 67 5.73 14.36 4.96
C VAL A 67 6.74 14.42 3.82
N LEU A 68 7.86 15.14 4.00
CA LEU A 68 8.90 15.23 2.99
C LEU A 68 9.55 13.87 2.71
N LEU A 69 9.79 13.10 3.77
CA LEU A 69 10.35 11.76 3.66
C LEU A 69 9.39 10.79 2.96
N LEU A 70 8.11 10.81 3.31
CA LEU A 70 7.08 10.02 2.62
C LEU A 70 7.07 10.31 1.12
N LYS A 71 7.06 11.59 0.73
CA LYS A 71 7.14 11.98 -0.68
C LYS A 71 8.41 11.46 -1.36
N LYS A 72 9.54 11.57 -0.68
CA LYS A 72 10.82 11.07 -1.20
C LYS A 72 10.78 9.56 -1.45
N VAL A 73 10.38 8.77 -0.45
CA VAL A 73 10.28 7.30 -0.57
C VAL A 73 9.30 6.91 -1.68
N TRP A 74 8.17 7.61 -1.77
CA TRP A 74 7.16 7.40 -2.80
C TRP A 74 7.73 7.62 -4.21
N LYS A 75 8.41 8.73 -4.40
CA LYS A 75 9.06 9.08 -5.67
C LYS A 75 10.16 8.08 -6.05
N GLU A 76 11.05 7.76 -5.11
CA GLU A 76 12.12 6.78 -5.34
C GLU A 76 11.55 5.41 -5.72
N PHE A 77 10.45 5.00 -5.07
CA PHE A 77 9.78 3.75 -5.40
C PHE A 77 9.13 3.77 -6.78
N SER A 78 8.55 4.90 -7.18
CA SER A 78 8.02 5.09 -8.54
C SER A 78 9.09 4.95 -9.62
N VAL A 79 10.28 5.52 -9.38
CA VAL A 79 11.36 5.56 -10.37
C VAL A 79 12.12 4.24 -10.45
N ASN A 80 12.50 3.70 -9.31
CA ASN A 80 13.40 2.54 -9.23
C ASN A 80 12.63 1.21 -9.21
N GLY A 81 11.37 1.22 -8.73
CA GLY A 81 10.62 0.01 -8.46
C GLY A 81 11.22 -0.83 -7.32
N PRO A 82 10.74 -2.06 -7.14
CA PRO A 82 11.28 -3.01 -6.17
C PRO A 82 12.54 -3.70 -6.71
N THR A 83 13.39 -4.18 -5.81
CA THR A 83 14.49 -5.12 -6.12
C THR A 83 13.96 -6.53 -6.34
N LYS A 84 14.78 -7.42 -6.92
CA LYS A 84 14.40 -8.83 -7.07
C LYS A 84 14.16 -9.50 -5.73
N GLU A 85 15.02 -9.26 -4.76
CA GLU A 85 14.91 -9.82 -3.41
C GLU A 85 13.62 -9.39 -2.71
N GLU A 86 13.28 -8.09 -2.76
CA GLU A 86 12.02 -7.59 -2.21
C GLU A 86 10.80 -8.25 -2.86
N VAL A 87 10.84 -8.49 -4.16
CA VAL A 87 9.76 -9.15 -4.90
C VAL A 87 9.60 -10.61 -4.47
N GLU A 88 10.69 -11.37 -4.37
CA GLU A 88 10.64 -12.77 -3.92
C GLU A 88 10.10 -12.89 -2.50
N ASN A 89 10.57 -12.03 -1.59
CA ASN A 89 10.09 -11.98 -0.22
C ASN A 89 8.60 -11.64 -0.15
N ALA A 90 8.14 -10.62 -0.89
CA ALA A 90 6.75 -10.22 -0.95
C ALA A 90 5.84 -11.32 -1.53
N LYS A 91 6.25 -11.97 -2.63
CA LYS A 91 5.52 -13.09 -3.22
C LYS A 91 5.41 -14.27 -2.24
N SER A 92 6.53 -14.63 -1.60
CA SER A 92 6.57 -15.70 -0.61
C SER A 92 5.61 -15.41 0.55
N TYR A 93 5.64 -14.21 1.10
CA TYR A 93 4.74 -13.79 2.18
C TYR A 93 3.26 -13.82 1.76
N LEU A 94 2.93 -13.23 0.61
CA LEU A 94 1.55 -13.15 0.10
C LEU A 94 0.96 -14.53 -0.21
N LYS A 95 1.77 -15.48 -0.64
CA LYS A 95 1.35 -16.88 -0.84
C LYS A 95 1.21 -17.60 0.49
N GLY A 96 2.21 -17.52 1.37
CA GLY A 96 2.23 -18.23 2.65
C GLY A 96 1.17 -17.77 3.64
N SER A 97 0.92 -16.46 3.73
CA SER A 97 -0.08 -15.89 4.64
C SER A 97 -1.54 -16.11 4.19
N TYR A 98 -1.76 -16.52 2.94
CA TYR A 98 -3.12 -16.66 2.41
C TYR A 98 -3.95 -17.71 3.15
N GLY A 99 -3.34 -18.79 3.61
CA GLY A 99 -4.00 -19.83 4.38
C GLY A 99 -4.65 -19.32 5.68
N LEU A 100 -4.12 -18.22 6.25
CA LEU A 100 -4.66 -17.62 7.47
C LEU A 100 -6.07 -17.04 7.29
N GLN A 101 -6.48 -16.76 6.04
CA GLN A 101 -7.84 -16.27 5.75
C GLN A 101 -8.93 -17.34 5.94
N PHE A 102 -8.55 -18.61 6.04
CA PHE A 102 -9.48 -19.74 6.21
C PHE A 102 -9.57 -20.23 7.65
N THR A 103 -9.01 -19.51 8.63
CA THR A 103 -8.94 -19.95 10.01
C THR A 103 -10.21 -19.70 10.83
N ASN A 104 -11.11 -18.86 10.35
CA ASN A 104 -12.38 -18.57 11.04
C ASN A 104 -13.51 -18.21 10.07
N SER A 105 -14.74 -18.45 10.50
CA SER A 105 -15.95 -18.28 9.67
C SER A 105 -16.14 -16.83 9.18
N ARG A 106 -15.74 -15.83 9.97
CA ARG A 106 -15.87 -14.41 9.59
C ARG A 106 -14.96 -14.08 8.39
N SER A 107 -13.71 -14.54 8.43
CA SER A 107 -12.75 -14.34 7.34
C SER A 107 -13.21 -15.06 6.07
N ILE A 108 -13.70 -16.30 6.20
CA ILE A 108 -14.23 -17.08 5.08
C ILE A 108 -15.43 -16.36 4.47
N ALA A 109 -16.41 -15.94 5.28
CA ALA A 109 -17.58 -15.20 4.81
C ALA A 109 -17.16 -13.89 4.09
N GLY A 110 -16.23 -13.14 4.67
CA GLY A 110 -15.71 -11.93 4.05
C GLY A 110 -15.04 -12.19 2.69
N LEU A 111 -14.30 -13.29 2.56
CA LEU A 111 -13.70 -13.72 1.32
C LEU A 111 -14.75 -14.08 0.26
N LEU A 112 -15.77 -14.86 0.62
CA LEU A 112 -16.85 -15.24 -0.29
C LEU A 112 -17.65 -14.02 -0.77
N VAL A 113 -17.94 -13.07 0.11
CA VAL A 113 -18.56 -11.78 -0.26
C VAL A 113 -17.66 -11.02 -1.24
N ALA A 114 -16.34 -10.99 -1.00
CA ALA A 114 -15.41 -10.32 -1.88
C ALA A 114 -15.35 -10.97 -3.28
N LEU A 115 -15.39 -12.31 -3.37
CA LEU A 115 -15.43 -13.02 -4.65
C LEU A 115 -16.66 -12.59 -5.47
N GLN A 116 -17.85 -12.53 -4.84
CA GLN A 116 -19.08 -12.10 -5.48
C GLN A 116 -19.04 -10.63 -5.89
N ARG A 117 -18.66 -9.75 -4.94
CA ARG A 117 -18.65 -8.30 -5.14
C ARG A 117 -17.71 -7.89 -6.29
N TYR A 118 -16.54 -8.50 -6.38
CA TYR A 118 -15.54 -8.17 -7.39
C TYR A 118 -15.59 -9.10 -8.61
N LYS A 119 -16.57 -10.01 -8.69
CA LYS A 119 -16.79 -10.94 -9.82
C LYS A 119 -15.53 -11.76 -10.16
N LEU A 120 -14.85 -12.28 -9.13
CA LEU A 120 -13.57 -12.97 -9.30
C LEU A 120 -13.73 -14.47 -9.66
N GLY A 121 -14.93 -15.06 -9.44
CA GLY A 121 -15.13 -16.50 -9.61
C GLY A 121 -14.59 -17.34 -8.45
N VAL A 122 -15.01 -18.60 -8.39
CA VAL A 122 -14.56 -19.53 -7.32
C VAL A 122 -13.13 -20.02 -7.53
N ASP A 123 -12.70 -20.12 -8.78
CA ASP A 123 -11.37 -20.57 -9.15
C ASP A 123 -10.25 -19.62 -8.68
N TYR A 124 -10.61 -18.36 -8.39
CA TYR A 124 -9.69 -17.39 -7.78
C TYR A 124 -9.00 -17.92 -6.52
N LEU A 125 -9.69 -18.76 -5.73
CA LEU A 125 -9.14 -19.32 -4.49
C LEU A 125 -7.91 -20.20 -4.76
N THR A 126 -7.96 -20.99 -5.81
CA THR A 126 -6.89 -21.91 -6.22
C THR A 126 -5.85 -21.26 -7.14
N GLU A 127 -6.27 -20.34 -7.99
CA GLU A 127 -5.41 -19.68 -8.97
C GLU A 127 -4.59 -18.52 -8.39
N ARG A 128 -5.00 -17.96 -7.24
CA ARG A 128 -4.37 -16.79 -6.65
C ARG A 128 -2.85 -16.90 -6.50
N SER A 129 -2.37 -18.05 -6.06
CA SER A 129 -0.93 -18.28 -5.88
C SER A 129 -0.18 -18.22 -7.21
N LYS A 130 -0.76 -18.77 -8.26
CA LYS A 130 -0.20 -18.72 -9.62
C LYS A 130 -0.24 -17.28 -10.16
N LEU A 131 -1.34 -16.57 -9.98
CA LEU A 131 -1.47 -15.16 -10.41
C LEU A 131 -0.42 -14.25 -9.74
N ILE A 132 -0.05 -14.51 -8.48
CA ILE A 132 1.06 -13.81 -7.81
C ILE A 132 2.41 -14.21 -8.43
N GLU A 133 2.62 -15.51 -8.71
CA GLU A 133 3.87 -16.03 -9.26
C GLU A 133 4.15 -15.47 -10.64
N ASP A 134 3.15 -15.40 -11.49
CA ASP A 134 3.24 -14.98 -12.88
C ASP A 134 3.57 -13.47 -13.05
N VAL A 135 3.46 -12.66 -11.98
CA VAL A 135 3.83 -11.24 -12.03
C VAL A 135 5.33 -11.08 -12.27
N THR A 136 5.68 -10.35 -13.32
CA THR A 136 7.07 -10.08 -13.70
C THR A 136 7.63 -8.81 -13.07
N LEU A 137 8.94 -8.70 -12.99
CA LEU A 137 9.60 -7.45 -12.54
C LEU A 137 9.28 -6.26 -13.47
N SER A 138 9.07 -6.54 -14.76
CA SER A 138 8.64 -5.54 -15.74
C SER A 138 7.26 -4.98 -15.42
N ASP A 139 6.31 -5.85 -15.06
CA ASP A 139 4.97 -5.41 -14.62
C ASP A 139 5.04 -4.55 -13.38
N LEU A 140 5.85 -4.96 -12.40
CA LEU A 140 6.03 -4.20 -11.16
C LEU A 140 6.60 -2.81 -11.43
N LYS A 141 7.62 -2.68 -12.27
CA LYS A 141 8.19 -1.37 -12.62
C LYS A 141 7.19 -0.49 -13.36
N ARG A 142 6.44 -1.06 -14.30
CA ARG A 142 5.39 -0.34 -15.03
C ARG A 142 4.31 0.18 -14.08
N VAL A 143 3.80 -0.69 -13.23
CA VAL A 143 2.72 -0.35 -12.29
C VAL A 143 3.21 0.60 -11.18
N ALA A 144 4.46 0.44 -10.72
CA ALA A 144 5.06 1.38 -9.76
C ALA A 144 5.06 2.81 -10.31
N LYS A 145 5.49 2.99 -11.55
CA LYS A 145 5.49 4.30 -12.21
C LYS A 145 4.09 4.91 -12.37
N GLN A 146 3.07 4.08 -12.55
CA GLN A 146 1.68 4.54 -12.68
C GLN A 146 1.06 4.93 -11.33
N LEU A 147 1.30 4.14 -10.27
CA LEU A 147 0.61 4.29 -9.00
C LEU A 147 1.30 5.27 -8.04
N PHE A 148 2.64 5.33 -8.05
CA PHE A 148 3.40 6.05 -7.02
C PHE A 148 3.87 7.44 -7.49
N ASN A 149 2.96 8.24 -8.08
CA ASN A 149 3.23 9.63 -8.38
C ASN A 149 3.15 10.48 -7.10
N ASP A 150 4.28 11.03 -6.67
CA ASP A 150 4.40 11.84 -5.45
C ASP A 150 3.65 13.19 -5.53
N GLU A 151 3.42 13.71 -6.73
CA GLU A 151 2.65 14.95 -6.96
C GLU A 151 1.15 14.77 -6.70
N LYS A 152 0.65 13.53 -6.79
CA LYS A 152 -0.76 13.18 -6.51
C LYS A 152 -1.03 12.87 -5.03
N LEU A 153 -0.02 12.88 -4.19
CA LEU A 153 -0.20 12.65 -2.76
C LEU A 153 -0.92 13.83 -2.10
N MET A 154 -2.03 13.52 -1.45
CA MET A 154 -2.77 14.45 -0.61
C MET A 154 -2.59 14.06 0.87
N PHE A 155 -2.28 15.02 1.71
CA PHE A 155 -2.10 14.82 3.14
C PHE A 155 -3.20 15.54 3.91
N ALA A 156 -3.97 14.80 4.70
CA ALA A 156 -4.84 15.36 5.73
C ALA A 156 -4.12 15.23 7.08
N ILE A 157 -3.88 16.35 7.74
CA ILE A 157 -3.10 16.40 8.98
C ILE A 157 -4.03 16.89 10.11
N ILE A 158 -4.11 16.10 11.17
CA ILE A 158 -4.89 16.40 12.37
C ILE A 158 -3.91 16.61 13.53
N GLY A 159 -3.98 17.78 14.17
CA GLY A 159 -3.09 18.17 15.26
C GLY A 159 -2.65 19.62 15.18
N THR A 160 -1.56 19.94 15.85
CA THR A 160 -0.92 21.27 15.84
C THR A 160 0.49 21.17 15.22
N PRO A 161 0.59 20.88 13.91
CA PRO A 161 1.88 20.64 13.27
C PRO A 161 2.73 21.91 13.22
N GLU A 162 4.02 21.73 13.42
CA GLU A 162 4.99 22.81 13.32
C GLU A 162 5.61 22.89 11.93
N ASN A 163 5.91 24.09 11.47
CA ASN A 163 6.67 24.34 10.23
C ASN A 163 6.06 23.77 8.95
N ILE A 164 4.75 23.52 8.93
CA ILE A 164 3.99 23.13 7.74
C ILE A 164 2.70 23.96 7.68
N LYS A 165 2.35 24.40 6.49
CA LYS A 165 1.10 25.12 6.23
C LYS A 165 0.23 24.34 5.27
N SER A 166 -1.08 24.48 5.44
CA SER A 166 -2.02 23.94 4.45
C SER A 166 -1.82 24.62 3.10
N SER A 167 -1.79 23.83 2.04
CA SER A 167 -1.81 24.31 0.67
C SER A 167 -3.23 24.48 0.10
N ILE A 168 -4.24 23.99 0.85
CA ILE A 168 -5.66 24.05 0.47
C ILE A 168 -6.40 24.75 1.59
N SER A 169 -7.20 25.76 1.25
CA SER A 169 -8.13 26.37 2.20
C SER A 169 -9.35 25.46 2.36
N ILE A 170 -9.63 25.02 3.58
CA ILE A 170 -10.84 24.27 3.89
C ILE A 170 -11.83 25.29 4.46
N PRO A 171 -13.06 25.44 3.88
CA PRO A 171 -14.10 26.25 4.49
C PRO A 171 -14.39 25.80 5.92
N ALA A 172 -14.67 26.73 6.81
CA ALA A 172 -15.19 26.39 8.14
C ALA A 172 -16.48 25.57 7.96
N LEU A 173 -16.60 24.50 8.72
CA LEU A 173 -17.88 23.79 8.83
C LEU A 173 -18.79 24.66 9.73
N ASP A 174 -19.90 25.12 9.17
CA ASP A 174 -20.96 25.80 9.91
C ASP A 174 -21.67 24.87 10.89
#